data_6f0a494e950f4f5f392c41e42b17aa03
#
_entry.id   6f0a494e950f4f5f392c41e42b17aa03
#
_cell.length_a   1.000
_cell.length_b   1.000
_cell.length_c   1.000
_cell.angle_alpha   90.00
_cell.angle_beta   90.00
_cell.angle_gamma   90.00
#
_symmetry.space_group_name_H-M   'P 1'
#
loop_
_entity.id
_entity.type
_entity.pdbx_description
1 polymer ?
#
loop_
_entity_poly.entity_id
_entity_poly.type
_entity_poly.pdbx_seq_one_letter_code
_entity_poly.pdbx_strand_id
1 'polypeptide(L)'
;IDACLVGSEMCIRDRIDYLQNLDVGDIVGVSGIIMKTKKGELSIYISNLSLLTKSFRNFPEKWHGLKDKETRFRQRYLDFVVNEDAKNTISTRFNILKLIREFMISEGFIEVETPTLQPKAGGAIARPFSTHHNAMNIDMYLRIAPELYLKRLIIGGFEKVFELGKVFRNEGVDQTHSPEFTMMESYEAYTDVNGVMDMVENMCQYVLENLKIDKSIEFNEKVANFSFPWDRKSMFELVNEKFEINLSYDSNLDEVRALLESKYQIESESTTVGELVFDIFENYIEDDIVDPVFVTDYPLSLIHI
;
A
#
# COMPACT_ATOMS: atom_id res chain seq x y z
N ILE A 1 16.60 9.19 -19.13
CA ILE A 1 17.40 9.01 -20.36
C ILE A 1 18.74 9.63 -20.06
N ASP A 2 19.76 8.79 -19.83
CA ASP A 2 21.14 9.24 -19.77
C ASP A 2 21.58 9.58 -21.20
N ALA A 3 21.44 10.85 -21.58
CA ALA A 3 21.87 11.31 -22.88
C ALA A 3 23.38 11.54 -22.83
N CYS A 4 24.15 10.69 -23.51
CA CYS A 4 25.55 10.97 -23.78
C CYS A 4 25.63 12.07 -24.81
N LEU A 5 26.22 13.23 -24.46
CA LEU A 5 26.40 14.36 -25.34
C LEU A 5 27.61 14.10 -26.23
N VAL A 6 27.39 13.83 -27.54
CA VAL A 6 28.45 13.70 -28.51
C VAL A 6 28.39 14.92 -29.45
N GLY A 7 29.43 15.74 -29.45
CA GLY A 7 29.52 16.95 -30.30
C GLY A 7 30.26 16.70 -31.61
N SER A 8 29.86 17.37 -32.71
CA SER A 8 30.57 17.38 -33.97
C SER A 8 31.61 18.50 -34.02
N GLU A 9 32.68 18.29 -34.81
CA GLU A 9 33.88 19.16 -34.90
C GLU A 9 33.66 20.56 -35.50
N MET A 10 32.46 20.92 -35.91
CA MET A 10 32.25 22.22 -36.56
C MET A 10 31.35 23.13 -35.69
N CYS A 11 31.97 24.14 -35.08
CA CYS A 11 31.46 25.18 -34.17
C CYS A 11 31.71 24.95 -32.68
N ILE A 12 32.88 24.42 -32.34
CA ILE A 12 33.20 24.01 -30.99
C ILE A 12 33.49 25.21 -30.05
N ARG A 13 34.04 26.33 -30.49
CA ARG A 13 34.50 27.39 -29.59
C ARG A 13 33.38 28.08 -28.81
N ASP A 14 32.34 28.54 -29.46
CA ASP A 14 31.23 29.24 -28.76
C ASP A 14 30.35 28.30 -27.94
N ARG A 15 30.39 26.98 -28.21
CA ARG A 15 29.65 25.97 -27.47
C ARG A 15 30.44 25.37 -26.30
N ILE A 16 31.78 25.39 -26.37
CA ILE A 16 32.62 24.94 -25.25
C ILE A 16 32.43 25.85 -24.04
N ASP A 17 32.40 27.18 -24.24
CA ASP A 17 32.16 28.14 -23.16
C ASP A 17 30.78 27.97 -22.54
N TYR A 18 29.78 27.58 -23.34
CA TYR A 18 28.44 27.31 -22.85
C TYR A 18 28.38 26.01 -22.04
N LEU A 19 29.06 24.96 -22.49
CA LEU A 19 29.13 23.66 -21.77
C LEU A 19 29.92 23.78 -20.45
N GLN A 20 30.92 24.67 -20.37
CA GLN A 20 31.70 24.93 -19.16
C GLN A 20 30.88 25.59 -18.05
N ASN A 21 29.74 26.21 -18.39
CA ASN A 21 28.84 26.86 -17.46
C ASN A 21 27.66 25.94 -17.02
N LEU A 22 27.65 24.68 -17.50
CA LEU A 22 26.62 23.70 -17.06
C LEU A 22 27.08 22.96 -15.81
N ASP A 23 26.18 22.89 -14.85
CA ASP A 23 26.38 22.14 -13.62
C ASP A 23 25.47 20.89 -13.58
N VAL A 24 25.84 19.95 -12.73
CA VAL A 24 25.01 18.76 -12.48
C VAL A 24 23.68 19.19 -11.88
N GLY A 25 22.60 18.81 -12.54
CA GLY A 25 21.23 19.19 -12.15
C GLY A 25 20.62 20.29 -13.01
N ASP A 26 21.40 20.91 -13.92
CA ASP A 26 20.85 21.83 -14.90
C ASP A 26 19.90 21.10 -15.86
N ILE A 27 18.81 21.75 -16.21
CA ILE A 27 17.88 21.25 -17.23
C ILE A 27 18.20 21.93 -18.55
N VAL A 28 18.49 21.11 -19.55
CA VAL A 28 18.85 21.57 -20.88
C VAL A 28 17.87 21.09 -21.94
N GLY A 29 17.57 21.93 -22.91
CA GLY A 29 16.87 21.58 -24.13
C GLY A 29 17.89 21.24 -25.23
N VAL A 30 17.66 20.12 -25.92
CA VAL A 30 18.52 19.68 -27.01
C VAL A 30 17.71 19.41 -28.26
N SER A 31 18.26 19.78 -29.42
CA SER A 31 17.75 19.38 -30.73
C SER A 31 18.87 18.65 -31.49
N GLY A 32 18.51 17.59 -32.20
CA GLY A 32 19.51 16.81 -32.92
C GLY A 32 18.96 15.53 -33.52
N ILE A 33 19.85 14.68 -33.99
CA ILE A 33 19.51 13.39 -34.63
C ILE A 33 19.71 12.25 -33.64
N ILE A 34 18.71 11.38 -33.51
CA ILE A 34 18.81 10.18 -32.68
C ILE A 34 19.79 9.21 -33.36
N MET A 35 20.72 8.70 -32.61
CA MET A 35 21.73 7.75 -33.08
C MET A 35 22.03 6.68 -32.02
N LYS A 36 22.61 5.57 -32.44
CA LYS A 36 23.25 4.60 -31.52
C LYS A 36 24.76 4.80 -31.53
N THR A 37 25.35 4.85 -30.35
CA THR A 37 26.84 4.87 -30.24
C THR A 37 27.42 3.54 -30.67
N LYS A 38 28.76 3.49 -30.83
CA LYS A 38 29.48 2.23 -31.13
C LYS A 38 29.27 1.15 -30.06
N LYS A 39 28.88 1.54 -28.84
CA LYS A 39 28.54 0.62 -27.73
C LYS A 39 27.05 0.25 -27.68
N GLY A 40 26.25 0.72 -28.66
CA GLY A 40 24.82 0.43 -28.75
C GLY A 40 23.90 1.33 -27.93
N GLU A 41 24.42 2.33 -27.23
CA GLU A 41 23.67 3.27 -26.43
C GLU A 41 22.85 4.24 -27.31
N LEU A 42 21.59 4.45 -26.95
CA LEU A 42 20.72 5.44 -27.61
C LEU A 42 21.16 6.85 -27.19
N SER A 43 21.56 7.67 -28.18
CA SER A 43 22.14 9.00 -27.96
C SER A 43 21.55 10.00 -28.93
N ILE A 44 21.69 11.29 -28.61
CA ILE A 44 21.30 12.39 -29.50
C ILE A 44 22.58 13.10 -29.97
N TYR A 45 22.78 13.12 -31.31
CA TYR A 45 23.79 13.97 -31.95
C TYR A 45 23.24 15.39 -31.97
N ILE A 46 23.77 16.25 -31.09
CA ILE A 46 23.19 17.56 -30.78
C ILE A 46 23.58 18.57 -31.88
N SER A 47 22.55 19.20 -32.47
CA SER A 47 22.71 20.37 -33.35
C SER A 47 22.50 21.68 -32.60
N ASN A 48 21.65 21.70 -31.57
CA ASN A 48 21.39 22.87 -30.74
C ASN A 48 21.24 22.47 -29.28
N LEU A 49 21.75 23.32 -28.36
CA LEU A 49 21.69 23.15 -26.91
C LEU A 49 21.30 24.48 -26.29
N SER A 50 20.34 24.46 -25.39
CA SER A 50 19.91 25.62 -24.61
C SER A 50 19.75 25.27 -23.14
N LEU A 51 20.17 26.12 -22.23
CA LEU A 51 19.90 26.02 -20.81
C LEU A 51 18.46 26.47 -20.56
N LEU A 52 17.63 25.55 -20.04
CA LEU A 52 16.24 25.83 -19.70
C LEU A 52 16.11 26.28 -18.26
N THR A 53 16.84 25.63 -17.35
CA THR A 53 16.82 25.96 -15.91
C THR A 53 18.18 25.67 -15.31
N LYS A 54 18.73 26.64 -14.57
CA LYS A 54 19.96 26.53 -13.83
C LYS A 54 19.71 25.90 -12.46
N SER A 55 20.48 24.91 -12.10
CA SER A 55 20.49 24.35 -10.74
C SER A 55 21.44 25.16 -9.86
N PHE A 56 20.91 25.87 -8.87
CA PHE A 56 21.72 26.65 -7.92
C PHE A 56 22.20 25.82 -6.72
N ARG A 57 21.76 24.58 -6.62
CA ARG A 57 22.19 23.62 -5.58
C ARG A 57 22.61 22.34 -6.26
N ASN A 58 23.75 21.81 -5.86
CA ASN A 58 24.23 20.53 -6.38
C ASN A 58 23.26 19.41 -5.98
N PHE A 59 22.97 18.55 -6.94
CA PHE A 59 22.30 17.29 -6.64
C PHE A 59 23.24 16.37 -5.86
N PRO A 60 22.71 15.49 -5.00
CA PRO A 60 23.50 14.41 -4.43
C PRO A 60 24.16 13.60 -5.54
N GLU A 61 25.38 13.12 -5.29
CA GLU A 61 26.10 12.34 -6.29
C GLU A 61 25.28 11.12 -6.75
N LYS A 62 25.08 11.00 -8.07
CA LYS A 62 24.29 9.93 -8.68
C LYS A 62 24.82 8.54 -8.34
N TRP A 63 26.14 8.40 -8.22
CA TRP A 63 26.81 7.12 -7.99
C TRP A 63 26.66 6.56 -6.56
N HIS A 64 26.42 7.41 -5.58
CA HIS A 64 26.28 7.00 -4.18
C HIS A 64 24.84 7.13 -3.68
N GLY A 65 23.95 7.81 -4.43
CA GLY A 65 22.59 8.09 -4.04
C GLY A 65 22.45 8.83 -2.72
N LEU A 66 21.24 9.04 -2.26
CA LEU A 66 20.95 9.44 -0.90
C LEU A 66 20.87 8.17 -0.04
N LYS A 67 21.85 7.94 0.85
CA LYS A 67 21.91 6.76 1.73
C LYS A 67 21.20 6.99 3.05
N ASP A 68 21.24 8.22 3.55
CA ASP A 68 20.59 8.56 4.82
C ASP A 68 19.07 8.47 4.70
N LYS A 69 18.46 7.56 5.47
CA LYS A 69 17.03 7.27 5.42
C LYS A 69 16.18 8.51 5.73
N GLU A 70 16.57 9.30 6.72
CA GLU A 70 15.80 10.47 7.12
C GLU A 70 15.79 11.54 6.01
N THR A 71 16.93 11.83 5.41
CA THR A 71 17.03 12.74 4.25
C THR A 71 16.20 12.24 3.08
N ARG A 72 16.22 10.93 2.78
CA ARG A 72 15.39 10.32 1.72
C ARG A 72 13.90 10.53 1.96
N PHE A 73 13.44 10.43 3.18
CA PHE A 73 12.03 10.66 3.50
C PHE A 73 11.66 12.13 3.53
N ARG A 74 12.51 13.01 4.08
CA ARG A 74 12.25 14.45 4.17
C ARG A 74 12.38 15.17 2.82
N GLN A 75 13.31 14.72 1.98
CA GLN A 75 13.56 15.30 0.65
C GLN A 75 13.25 14.26 -0.44
N ARG A 76 12.04 13.72 -0.41
CA ARG A 76 11.61 12.63 -1.27
C ARG A 76 11.78 12.93 -2.77
N TYR A 77 11.61 14.18 -3.16
CA TYR A 77 11.82 14.63 -4.53
C TYR A 77 13.28 14.44 -5.00
N LEU A 78 14.27 14.64 -4.13
CA LEU A 78 15.67 14.35 -4.43
C LEU A 78 15.94 12.84 -4.50
N ASP A 79 15.34 12.08 -3.59
CA ASP A 79 15.42 10.63 -3.61
C ASP A 79 14.94 10.06 -4.96
N PHE A 80 13.86 10.58 -5.53
CA PHE A 80 13.35 10.17 -6.85
C PHE A 80 14.28 10.52 -8.01
N VAL A 81 15.11 11.54 -7.87
CA VAL A 81 16.08 11.93 -8.92
C VAL A 81 17.28 10.98 -8.93
N VAL A 82 17.74 10.55 -7.75
CA VAL A 82 19.01 9.81 -7.61
C VAL A 82 18.82 8.30 -7.40
N ASN A 83 17.65 7.87 -6.90
CA ASN A 83 17.34 6.48 -6.63
C ASN A 83 16.16 6.02 -7.50
N GLU A 84 16.49 5.28 -8.56
CA GLU A 84 15.48 4.76 -9.49
C GLU A 84 14.49 3.80 -8.81
N ASP A 85 14.95 2.96 -7.89
CA ASP A 85 14.11 2.04 -7.12
C ASP A 85 13.03 2.77 -6.32
N ALA A 86 13.37 3.91 -5.70
CA ALA A 86 12.40 4.72 -4.99
C ALA A 86 11.30 5.26 -5.91
N LYS A 87 11.69 5.70 -7.11
CA LYS A 87 10.76 6.16 -8.14
C LYS A 87 9.89 5.02 -8.66
N ASN A 88 10.48 3.86 -8.92
CA ASN A 88 9.77 2.68 -9.40
C ASN A 88 8.75 2.18 -8.38
N THR A 89 9.11 2.11 -7.10
CA THR A 89 8.20 1.72 -6.00
C THR A 89 6.97 2.62 -5.96
N ILE A 90 7.15 3.94 -6.01
CA ILE A 90 6.02 4.88 -5.97
C ILE A 90 5.20 4.82 -7.27
N SER A 91 5.84 4.65 -8.42
CA SER A 91 5.14 4.47 -9.70
C SER A 91 4.29 3.19 -9.70
N THR A 92 4.82 2.10 -9.17
CA THR A 92 4.06 0.84 -9.00
C THR A 92 2.86 1.04 -8.08
N ARG A 93 3.03 1.75 -6.95
CA ARG A 93 1.93 2.11 -6.07
C ARG A 93 0.83 2.89 -6.79
N PHE A 94 1.18 3.89 -7.60
CA PHE A 94 0.20 4.66 -8.37
C PHE A 94 -0.55 3.79 -9.39
N ASN A 95 0.16 2.87 -10.04
CA ASN A 95 -0.44 1.92 -10.96
C ASN A 95 -1.38 0.94 -10.24
N ILE A 96 -1.03 0.44 -9.05
CA ILE A 96 -1.90 -0.39 -8.21
C ILE A 96 -3.20 0.35 -7.90
N LEU A 97 -3.14 1.58 -7.42
CA LEU A 97 -4.33 2.38 -7.09
C LEU A 97 -5.22 2.64 -8.31
N LYS A 98 -4.59 2.86 -9.48
CA LYS A 98 -5.32 3.01 -10.75
C LYS A 98 -6.05 1.72 -11.13
N LEU A 99 -5.36 0.58 -11.07
CA LEU A 99 -5.92 -0.72 -11.43
C LEU A 99 -7.03 -1.17 -10.47
N ILE A 100 -6.91 -0.88 -9.18
CA ILE A 100 -8.00 -1.10 -8.21
C ILE A 100 -9.25 -0.32 -8.63
N ARG A 101 -9.13 0.96 -9.00
CA ARG A 101 -10.27 1.74 -9.50
C ARG A 101 -10.88 1.14 -10.76
N GLU A 102 -10.04 0.80 -11.73
CA GLU A 102 -10.47 0.22 -12.99
C GLU A 102 -11.24 -1.09 -12.75
N PHE A 103 -10.73 -1.95 -11.86
CA PHE A 103 -11.40 -3.19 -11.46
C PHE A 103 -12.76 -2.90 -10.81
N MET A 104 -12.82 -2.08 -9.77
CA MET A 104 -14.06 -1.78 -9.05
C MET A 104 -15.13 -1.20 -9.98
N ILE A 105 -14.74 -0.30 -10.88
CA ILE A 105 -15.66 0.26 -11.88
C ILE A 105 -16.13 -0.82 -12.85
N SER A 106 -15.27 -1.74 -13.27
CA SER A 106 -15.65 -2.84 -14.18
C SER A 106 -16.62 -3.83 -13.53
N GLU A 107 -16.55 -4.00 -12.20
CA GLU A 107 -17.48 -4.80 -11.40
C GLU A 107 -18.82 -4.08 -11.10
N GLY A 108 -18.99 -2.87 -11.63
CA GLY A 108 -20.23 -2.08 -11.49
C GLY A 108 -20.32 -1.26 -10.22
N PHE A 109 -19.22 -1.09 -9.48
CA PHE A 109 -19.18 -0.19 -8.35
C PHE A 109 -19.10 1.27 -8.81
N ILE A 110 -19.77 2.15 -8.08
CA ILE A 110 -19.69 3.59 -8.26
C ILE A 110 -18.65 4.15 -7.30
N GLU A 111 -17.61 4.84 -7.84
CA GLU A 111 -16.69 5.60 -6.98
C GLU A 111 -17.40 6.83 -6.45
N VAL A 112 -17.38 7.00 -5.14
CA VAL A 112 -18.03 8.13 -4.47
C VAL A 112 -17.02 8.90 -3.62
N GLU A 113 -17.35 10.16 -3.32
CA GLU A 113 -16.63 11.00 -2.36
C GLU A 113 -17.55 11.33 -1.18
N THR A 114 -17.11 10.97 0.01
CA THR A 114 -17.84 11.29 1.26
C THR A 114 -17.06 12.34 2.07
N PRO A 115 -17.70 13.02 3.04
CA PRO A 115 -17.04 14.06 3.80
C PRO A 115 -15.78 13.61 4.53
N THR A 116 -14.66 14.26 4.26
CA THR A 116 -13.41 14.07 5.00
C THR A 116 -13.47 14.76 6.37
N LEU A 117 -14.14 15.90 6.44
CA LEU A 117 -14.39 16.64 7.68
C LEU A 117 -15.79 16.30 8.19
N GLN A 118 -15.88 15.69 9.36
CA GLN A 118 -17.11 15.11 9.88
C GLN A 118 -17.48 15.68 11.25
N PRO A 119 -18.78 15.85 11.56
CA PRO A 119 -19.23 16.31 12.89
C PRO A 119 -19.05 15.27 14.00
N LYS A 120 -18.90 14.01 13.64
CA LYS A 120 -18.61 12.90 14.56
C LYS A 120 -17.67 11.91 13.87
N ALA A 121 -16.61 11.52 14.55
CA ALA A 121 -15.78 10.40 14.10
C ALA A 121 -16.53 9.07 14.35
N GLY A 122 -16.36 8.12 13.43
CA GLY A 122 -16.96 6.80 13.55
C GLY A 122 -16.58 5.89 12.38
N GLY A 123 -17.00 4.62 12.45
CA GLY A 123 -16.68 3.60 11.44
C GLY A 123 -15.40 2.83 11.74
N ALA A 124 -14.69 3.17 12.81
CA ALA A 124 -13.51 2.43 13.28
C ALA A 124 -13.27 2.74 14.76
N ILE A 125 -12.44 1.92 15.42
CA ILE A 125 -11.94 2.19 16.76
C ILE A 125 -10.56 2.85 16.58
N ALA A 126 -10.56 4.19 16.51
CA ALA A 126 -9.34 4.99 16.36
C ALA A 126 -9.53 6.38 16.96
N ARG A 127 -8.44 6.99 17.37
CA ARG A 127 -8.47 8.37 17.87
C ARG A 127 -8.48 9.37 16.69
N PRO A 128 -9.49 10.26 16.57
CA PRO A 128 -9.53 11.22 15.48
C PRO A 128 -8.61 12.43 15.71
N PHE A 129 -8.23 13.10 14.62
CA PHE A 129 -7.78 14.50 14.68
C PHE A 129 -8.99 15.42 14.79
N SER A 130 -8.96 16.36 15.72
CA SER A 130 -10.02 17.34 15.92
C SER A 130 -9.62 18.71 15.38
N THR A 131 -10.62 19.46 14.91
CA THR A 131 -10.49 20.87 14.50
C THR A 131 -11.76 21.64 14.86
N HIS A 132 -11.74 22.96 14.74
CA HIS A 132 -12.89 23.82 15.05
C HIS A 132 -13.37 24.57 13.81
N HIS A 133 -14.67 24.49 13.53
CA HIS A 133 -15.32 25.24 12.47
C HIS A 133 -15.76 26.61 12.98
N ASN A 134 -14.94 27.65 12.73
CA ASN A 134 -15.12 28.98 13.32
C ASN A 134 -16.50 29.61 13.03
N ALA A 135 -16.99 29.53 11.79
CA ALA A 135 -18.26 30.18 11.41
C ALA A 135 -19.49 29.53 12.07
N MET A 136 -19.45 28.22 12.33
CA MET A 136 -20.53 27.47 12.97
C MET A 136 -20.33 27.29 14.46
N ASN A 137 -19.13 27.58 14.97
CA ASN A 137 -18.72 27.40 16.36
C ASN A 137 -18.96 25.95 16.85
N ILE A 138 -18.54 24.98 16.07
CA ILE A 138 -18.64 23.54 16.38
C ILE A 138 -17.29 22.83 16.18
N ASP A 139 -17.06 21.80 16.96
CA ASP A 139 -15.92 20.92 16.76
C ASP A 139 -16.21 19.92 15.62
N MET A 140 -15.19 19.67 14.82
CA MET A 140 -15.22 18.77 13.69
C MET A 140 -14.02 17.82 13.77
N TYR A 141 -14.10 16.70 13.08
CA TYR A 141 -13.09 15.66 13.10
C TYR A 141 -12.68 15.27 11.69
N LEU A 142 -11.40 15.03 11.46
CA LEU A 142 -10.96 14.33 10.26
C LEU A 142 -11.42 12.88 10.33
N ARG A 143 -11.93 12.34 9.22
CA ARG A 143 -12.50 10.99 9.17
C ARG A 143 -11.46 9.93 9.51
N ILE A 144 -11.83 8.96 10.31
CA ILE A 144 -11.05 7.76 10.64
C ILE A 144 -11.40 6.58 9.73
N ALA A 145 -12.57 6.64 9.06
CA ALA A 145 -13.08 5.71 8.07
C ALA A 145 -14.22 6.36 7.27
N PRO A 146 -14.51 5.96 6.04
CA PRO A 146 -15.67 6.41 5.25
C PRO A 146 -16.94 5.60 5.53
N GLU A 147 -16.90 4.51 6.29
CA GLU A 147 -17.90 3.49 6.54
C GLU A 147 -19.34 4.01 6.68
N LEU A 148 -19.55 4.94 7.64
CA LEU A 148 -20.91 5.38 7.98
C LEU A 148 -21.60 6.12 6.83
N TYR A 149 -20.84 6.82 6.00
CA TYR A 149 -21.39 7.52 4.83
C TYR A 149 -21.64 6.56 3.67
N LEU A 150 -20.78 5.57 3.46
CA LEU A 150 -20.98 4.53 2.44
C LEU A 150 -22.22 3.68 2.77
N LYS A 151 -22.43 3.30 4.03
CA LYS A 151 -23.65 2.62 4.48
C LYS A 151 -24.93 3.45 4.23
N ARG A 152 -24.85 4.77 4.41
CA ARG A 152 -25.99 5.66 4.09
C ARG A 152 -26.30 5.70 2.60
N LEU A 153 -25.31 5.58 1.72
CA LEU A 153 -25.52 5.49 0.27
C LEU A 153 -26.24 4.19 -0.10
N ILE A 154 -25.88 3.06 0.54
CA ILE A 154 -26.61 1.80 0.37
C ILE A 154 -28.08 1.94 0.81
N ILE A 155 -28.33 2.56 1.97
CA ILE A 155 -29.69 2.87 2.44
C ILE A 155 -30.40 3.80 1.43
N GLY A 156 -29.68 4.72 0.79
CA GLY A 156 -30.18 5.60 -0.25
C GLY A 156 -30.49 4.93 -1.59
N GLY A 157 -30.25 3.62 -1.71
CA GLY A 157 -30.59 2.82 -2.90
C GLY A 157 -29.43 2.61 -3.91
N PHE A 158 -28.20 3.00 -3.56
CA PHE A 158 -27.04 2.60 -4.34
C PHE A 158 -26.67 1.15 -3.99
N GLU A 159 -26.60 0.27 -4.97
CA GLU A 159 -26.34 -1.16 -4.70
C GLU A 159 -24.87 -1.48 -4.53
N LYS A 160 -23.97 -0.76 -5.22
CA LYS A 160 -22.51 -0.96 -5.18
C LYS A 160 -21.79 0.37 -5.13
N VAL A 161 -21.09 0.65 -4.06
CA VAL A 161 -20.30 1.88 -3.89
C VAL A 161 -18.91 1.57 -3.34
N PHE A 162 -17.93 2.35 -3.72
CA PHE A 162 -16.62 2.34 -3.08
C PHE A 162 -16.06 3.75 -2.98
N GLU A 163 -15.18 3.95 -2.03
CA GLU A 163 -14.35 5.14 -1.91
C GLU A 163 -12.90 4.76 -1.69
N LEU A 164 -12.01 5.34 -2.47
CA LEU A 164 -10.57 5.19 -2.32
C LEU A 164 -9.97 6.55 -1.99
N GLY A 165 -9.65 6.77 -0.71
CA GLY A 165 -9.27 8.09 -0.22
C GLY A 165 -8.39 8.06 1.02
N LYS A 166 -8.14 9.26 1.54
CA LYS A 166 -7.37 9.44 2.77
C LYS A 166 -8.24 9.31 4.01
N VAL A 167 -7.69 8.62 5.00
CA VAL A 167 -8.21 8.55 6.37
C VAL A 167 -7.13 8.96 7.35
N PHE A 168 -7.54 9.35 8.55
CA PHE A 168 -6.67 10.00 9.53
C PHE A 168 -6.86 9.39 10.90
N ARG A 169 -5.79 8.85 11.50
CA ARG A 169 -5.81 8.27 12.85
C ARG A 169 -4.71 8.89 13.69
N ASN A 170 -5.09 9.55 14.79
CA ASN A 170 -4.18 10.26 15.69
C ASN A 170 -3.61 9.32 16.74
N GLU A 171 -2.79 8.39 16.29
CA GLU A 171 -2.18 7.33 17.08
C GLU A 171 -0.66 7.33 16.94
N GLY A 172 0.02 6.34 17.51
CA GLY A 172 1.46 6.20 17.39
C GLY A 172 1.92 6.06 15.93
N VAL A 173 3.16 6.48 15.66
CA VAL A 173 3.78 6.39 14.33
C VAL A 173 4.91 5.38 14.39
N ASP A 174 4.88 4.39 13.51
CA ASP A 174 5.93 3.40 13.33
C ASP A 174 6.11 3.06 11.84
N GLN A 175 6.74 1.94 11.52
CA GLN A 175 6.98 1.53 10.12
C GLN A 175 5.70 1.13 9.39
N THR A 176 4.69 0.66 10.10
CA THR A 176 3.41 0.15 9.57
C THR A 176 2.25 1.12 9.80
N HIS A 177 2.38 2.05 10.75
CA HIS A 177 1.33 2.99 11.13
C HIS A 177 1.70 4.42 10.75
N SER A 178 0.90 5.02 9.87
CA SER A 178 0.98 6.44 9.51
C SER A 178 -0.29 7.16 9.95
N PRO A 179 -0.20 8.40 10.48
CA PRO A 179 -1.38 9.15 10.91
C PRO A 179 -2.32 9.52 9.75
N GLU A 180 -1.82 9.50 8.54
CA GLU A 180 -2.57 9.68 7.30
C GLU A 180 -2.21 8.57 6.32
N PHE A 181 -3.20 7.79 5.88
CA PHE A 181 -2.98 6.71 4.92
C PHE A 181 -4.13 6.59 3.93
N THR A 182 -3.90 5.87 2.85
CA THR A 182 -4.92 5.61 1.83
C THR A 182 -5.67 4.33 2.20
N MET A 183 -6.99 4.41 2.22
CA MET A 183 -7.90 3.29 2.46
C MET A 183 -8.87 3.19 1.27
N MET A 184 -9.22 1.98 0.89
CA MET A 184 -10.37 1.69 0.06
C MET A 184 -11.40 0.95 0.90
N GLU A 185 -12.63 1.42 0.91
CA GLU A 185 -13.77 0.70 1.43
C GLU A 185 -14.83 0.55 0.33
N SER A 186 -15.47 -0.60 0.30
CA SER A 186 -16.55 -0.91 -0.65
C SER A 186 -17.72 -1.56 0.06
N TYR A 187 -18.91 -1.25 -0.42
CA TYR A 187 -20.17 -1.79 0.10
C TYR A 187 -21.03 -2.24 -1.06
N GLU A 188 -21.55 -3.44 -0.96
CA GLU A 188 -22.40 -4.08 -1.95
C GLU A 188 -23.63 -4.67 -1.28
N ALA A 189 -24.81 -4.31 -1.78
CA ALA A 189 -26.07 -4.90 -1.37
C ALA A 189 -26.23 -6.32 -1.96
N TYR A 190 -26.97 -7.19 -1.24
CA TYR A 190 -27.35 -8.53 -1.69
C TYR A 190 -26.18 -9.51 -1.92
N THR A 191 -25.00 -9.23 -1.35
CA THR A 191 -23.87 -10.15 -1.30
C THR A 191 -23.61 -10.65 0.12
N ASP A 192 -22.78 -11.68 0.25
CA ASP A 192 -22.33 -12.23 1.52
C ASP A 192 -20.79 -12.18 1.65
N VAL A 193 -20.27 -12.73 2.72
CA VAL A 193 -18.82 -12.77 2.96
C VAL A 193 -18.07 -13.53 1.86
N ASN A 194 -18.67 -14.57 1.26
CA ASN A 194 -18.03 -15.32 0.19
C ASN A 194 -17.91 -14.48 -1.08
N GLY A 195 -18.99 -13.73 -1.43
CA GLY A 195 -18.94 -12.81 -2.55
C GLY A 195 -17.89 -11.71 -2.38
N VAL A 196 -17.70 -11.20 -1.16
CA VAL A 196 -16.64 -10.23 -0.86
C VAL A 196 -15.24 -10.87 -0.96
N MET A 197 -15.04 -12.09 -0.47
CA MET A 197 -13.77 -12.81 -0.64
C MET A 197 -13.45 -13.03 -2.13
N ASP A 198 -14.43 -13.47 -2.93
CA ASP A 198 -14.27 -13.62 -4.38
C ASP A 198 -13.88 -12.30 -5.06
N MET A 199 -14.54 -11.21 -4.69
CA MET A 199 -14.25 -9.87 -5.22
C MET A 199 -12.81 -9.43 -4.89
N VAL A 200 -12.36 -9.62 -3.65
CA VAL A 200 -10.99 -9.26 -3.22
C VAL A 200 -9.96 -10.10 -3.95
N GLU A 201 -10.18 -11.40 -4.08
CA GLU A 201 -9.31 -12.33 -4.79
C GLU A 201 -9.18 -11.95 -6.28
N ASN A 202 -10.31 -11.72 -6.95
CA ASN A 202 -10.35 -11.30 -8.35
C ASN A 202 -9.68 -9.93 -8.55
N MET A 203 -9.84 -8.98 -7.62
CA MET A 203 -9.17 -7.69 -7.65
C MET A 203 -7.64 -7.85 -7.58
N CYS A 204 -7.14 -8.67 -6.67
CA CYS A 204 -5.71 -8.95 -6.55
C CYS A 204 -5.16 -9.63 -7.80
N GLN A 205 -5.88 -10.60 -8.36
CA GLN A 205 -5.52 -11.25 -9.60
C GLN A 205 -5.44 -10.24 -10.76
N TYR A 206 -6.46 -9.40 -10.91
CA TYR A 206 -6.50 -8.34 -11.93
C TYR A 206 -5.30 -7.40 -11.83
N VAL A 207 -4.94 -6.97 -10.62
CA VAL A 207 -3.80 -6.08 -10.38
C VAL A 207 -2.49 -6.76 -10.77
N LEU A 208 -2.24 -7.98 -10.32
CA LEU A 208 -1.00 -8.72 -10.62
C LEU A 208 -0.83 -8.97 -12.12
N GLU A 209 -1.87 -9.40 -12.81
CA GLU A 209 -1.85 -9.67 -14.24
C GLU A 209 -1.57 -8.40 -15.07
N ASN A 210 -2.21 -7.27 -14.72
CA ASN A 210 -2.03 -6.01 -15.46
C ASN A 210 -0.69 -5.34 -15.17
N LEU A 211 -0.11 -5.53 -13.98
CA LEU A 211 1.25 -5.09 -13.66
C LEU A 211 2.31 -6.04 -14.21
N LYS A 212 1.92 -7.23 -14.69
CA LYS A 212 2.83 -8.30 -15.13
C LYS A 212 3.83 -8.68 -14.03
N ILE A 213 3.37 -8.70 -12.79
CA ILE A 213 4.14 -9.14 -11.64
C ILE A 213 3.99 -10.65 -11.53
N ASP A 214 5.09 -11.33 -11.25
CA ASP A 214 5.08 -12.78 -10.97
C ASP A 214 4.21 -13.06 -9.73
N LYS A 215 3.55 -14.22 -9.73
CA LYS A 215 2.76 -14.67 -8.58
C LYS A 215 3.64 -15.04 -7.38
N SER A 216 4.92 -15.26 -7.57
CA SER A 216 5.90 -15.45 -6.51
C SER A 216 6.57 -14.13 -6.19
N ILE A 217 6.27 -13.56 -5.02
CA ILE A 217 6.79 -12.26 -4.58
C ILE A 217 7.70 -12.48 -3.37
N GLU A 218 8.95 -12.03 -3.48
CA GLU A 218 9.89 -12.05 -2.36
C GLU A 218 9.62 -10.85 -1.44
N PHE A 219 9.39 -11.11 -0.16
CA PHE A 219 9.19 -10.10 0.87
C PHE A 219 9.81 -10.57 2.20
N ASN A 220 10.69 -9.76 2.79
CA ASN A 220 11.36 -10.06 4.07
C ASN A 220 11.99 -11.46 4.11
N GLU A 221 12.76 -11.82 3.08
CA GLU A 221 13.45 -13.11 2.94
C GLU A 221 12.51 -14.33 2.83
N LYS A 222 11.19 -14.12 2.76
CA LYS A 222 10.19 -15.14 2.50
C LYS A 222 9.64 -14.96 1.08
N VAL A 223 9.22 -16.04 0.43
CA VAL A 223 8.58 -16.01 -0.89
C VAL A 223 7.10 -16.30 -0.71
N ALA A 224 6.27 -15.29 -0.93
CA ALA A 224 4.82 -15.43 -0.93
C ALA A 224 4.33 -15.86 -2.32
N ASN A 225 3.47 -16.88 -2.36
CA ASN A 225 2.88 -17.37 -3.58
C ASN A 225 1.42 -16.92 -3.72
N PHE A 226 1.18 -15.98 -4.63
CA PHE A 226 -0.15 -15.43 -4.93
C PHE A 226 -0.92 -16.25 -5.98
N SER A 227 -0.69 -17.57 -6.07
CA SER A 227 -1.47 -18.42 -6.96
C SER A 227 -2.93 -18.51 -6.51
N PHE A 228 -3.85 -18.46 -7.46
CA PHE A 228 -5.30 -18.51 -7.23
C PHE A 228 -5.86 -19.91 -7.51
N PRO A 229 -6.94 -20.35 -6.84
CA PRO A 229 -7.65 -19.66 -5.74
C PRO A 229 -6.85 -19.69 -4.42
N TRP A 230 -7.12 -18.71 -3.55
CA TRP A 230 -6.55 -18.68 -2.20
C TRP A 230 -7.31 -19.59 -1.25
N ASP A 231 -6.59 -20.15 -0.29
CA ASP A 231 -7.19 -20.97 0.76
C ASP A 231 -8.18 -20.15 1.61
N ARG A 232 -9.27 -20.81 2.03
CA ARG A 232 -10.26 -20.28 2.98
C ARG A 232 -10.28 -21.21 4.15
N LYS A 233 -9.72 -20.78 5.27
CA LYS A 233 -9.57 -21.59 6.48
C LYS A 233 -10.18 -20.88 7.66
N SER A 234 -10.94 -21.61 8.47
CA SER A 234 -11.38 -21.06 9.74
C SER A 234 -10.20 -20.90 10.70
N MET A 235 -10.33 -19.97 11.64
CA MET A 235 -9.32 -19.78 12.68
C MET A 235 -9.09 -21.07 13.49
N PHE A 236 -10.16 -21.83 13.73
CA PHE A 236 -10.06 -23.13 14.38
C PHE A 236 -9.26 -24.15 13.55
N GLU A 237 -9.48 -24.21 12.24
CA GLU A 237 -8.70 -25.10 11.36
C GLU A 237 -7.22 -24.75 11.39
N LEU A 238 -6.86 -23.48 11.32
CA LEU A 238 -5.45 -23.04 11.38
C LEU A 238 -4.79 -23.43 12.71
N VAL A 239 -5.49 -23.23 13.84
CA VAL A 239 -4.98 -23.65 15.16
C VAL A 239 -4.88 -25.17 15.26
N ASN A 240 -5.88 -25.89 14.78
CA ASN A 240 -5.89 -27.36 14.80
C ASN A 240 -4.77 -27.96 13.97
N GLU A 241 -4.53 -27.41 12.76
CA GLU A 241 -3.43 -27.83 11.90
C GLU A 241 -2.06 -27.56 12.53
N LYS A 242 -1.85 -26.36 13.09
CA LYS A 242 -0.57 -25.94 13.68
C LYS A 242 -0.18 -26.79 14.89
N PHE A 243 -1.13 -27.10 15.75
CA PHE A 243 -0.90 -27.78 17.01
C PHE A 243 -1.31 -29.26 17.01
N GLU A 244 -1.73 -29.80 15.87
CA GLU A 244 -2.20 -31.21 15.75
C GLU A 244 -3.21 -31.57 16.85
N ILE A 245 -4.21 -30.72 17.07
CA ILE A 245 -5.28 -30.86 18.04
C ILE A 245 -6.64 -30.81 17.35
N ASN A 246 -7.72 -31.05 18.08
CA ASN A 246 -9.08 -31.01 17.55
C ASN A 246 -9.95 -30.13 18.43
N LEU A 247 -9.81 -28.81 18.29
CA LEU A 247 -10.60 -27.82 18.99
C LEU A 247 -11.88 -27.48 18.23
N SER A 248 -12.94 -27.26 18.97
CA SER A 248 -14.20 -26.71 18.51
C SER A 248 -14.78 -25.78 19.57
N TYR A 249 -15.84 -25.05 19.25
CA TYR A 249 -16.55 -24.20 20.22
C TYR A 249 -17.07 -24.96 21.44
N ASP A 250 -17.35 -26.25 21.30
CA ASP A 250 -17.84 -27.12 22.35
C ASP A 250 -16.74 -27.76 23.21
N SER A 251 -15.47 -27.48 22.92
CA SER A 251 -14.35 -28.02 23.68
C SER A 251 -14.33 -27.50 25.12
N ASN A 252 -13.87 -28.35 26.04
CA ASN A 252 -13.70 -27.95 27.44
C ASN A 252 -12.47 -27.05 27.57
N LEU A 253 -12.65 -25.82 27.99
CA LEU A 253 -11.58 -24.81 28.09
C LEU A 253 -10.43 -25.26 28.99
N ASP A 254 -10.71 -25.85 30.15
CA ASP A 254 -9.71 -26.26 31.12
C ASP A 254 -8.88 -27.44 30.60
N GLU A 255 -9.49 -28.38 29.89
CA GLU A 255 -8.79 -29.50 29.25
C GLU A 255 -7.87 -29.03 28.13
N VAL A 256 -8.36 -28.07 27.33
CA VAL A 256 -7.57 -27.47 26.23
C VAL A 256 -6.38 -26.69 26.77
N ARG A 257 -6.57 -25.88 27.83
CA ARG A 257 -5.46 -25.17 28.49
C ARG A 257 -4.41 -26.14 29.03
N ALA A 258 -4.83 -27.19 29.77
CA ALA A 258 -3.93 -28.19 30.30
C ALA A 258 -3.15 -28.91 29.20
N LEU A 259 -3.77 -29.19 28.05
CA LEU A 259 -3.10 -29.76 26.89
C LEU A 259 -2.06 -28.79 26.29
N LEU A 260 -2.41 -27.54 26.09
CA LEU A 260 -1.52 -26.51 25.53
C LEU A 260 -0.32 -26.23 26.45
N GLU A 261 -0.57 -26.11 27.76
CA GLU A 261 0.47 -25.94 28.76
C GLU A 261 1.43 -27.13 28.80
N SER A 262 0.88 -28.35 28.87
CA SER A 262 1.70 -29.57 29.02
C SER A 262 2.51 -29.92 27.77
N LYS A 263 1.94 -29.75 26.57
CA LYS A 263 2.55 -30.18 25.30
C LYS A 263 3.33 -29.06 24.62
N TYR A 264 2.89 -27.80 24.72
CA TYR A 264 3.43 -26.67 23.98
C TYR A 264 3.96 -25.54 24.87
N GLN A 265 3.83 -25.63 26.18
CA GLN A 265 4.24 -24.62 27.17
C GLN A 265 3.58 -23.26 26.92
N ILE A 266 2.31 -23.29 26.44
CA ILE A 266 1.49 -22.11 26.20
C ILE A 266 0.57 -21.92 27.38
N GLU A 267 0.73 -20.80 28.10
CA GLU A 267 -0.16 -20.32 29.15
C GLU A 267 -1.14 -19.32 28.57
N SER A 268 -2.42 -19.37 28.95
CA SER A 268 -3.43 -18.39 28.54
C SER A 268 -4.39 -18.10 29.68
N GLU A 269 -4.76 -16.83 29.82
CA GLU A 269 -5.76 -16.34 30.76
C GLU A 269 -7.17 -16.22 30.13
N SER A 270 -7.35 -16.64 28.87
CA SER A 270 -8.61 -16.54 28.12
C SER A 270 -9.77 -17.16 28.88
N THR A 271 -10.93 -16.54 28.85
CA THR A 271 -12.12 -16.96 29.60
C THR A 271 -13.05 -17.84 28.78
N THR A 272 -12.86 -17.90 27.48
CA THR A 272 -13.63 -18.72 26.54
C THR A 272 -12.72 -19.45 25.55
N VAL A 273 -13.22 -20.51 24.94
CA VAL A 273 -12.50 -21.23 23.87
C VAL A 273 -12.22 -20.31 22.67
N GLY A 274 -13.17 -19.41 22.34
CA GLY A 274 -12.99 -18.46 21.26
C GLY A 274 -11.85 -17.47 21.52
N GLU A 275 -11.77 -16.90 22.72
CA GLU A 275 -10.63 -16.04 23.12
C GLU A 275 -9.32 -16.82 23.08
N LEU A 276 -9.29 -18.04 23.57
CA LEU A 276 -8.10 -18.88 23.55
C LEU A 276 -7.61 -19.15 22.12
N VAL A 277 -8.52 -19.49 21.22
CA VAL A 277 -8.18 -19.73 19.81
C VAL A 277 -7.62 -18.47 19.14
N PHE A 278 -8.20 -17.32 19.45
CA PHE A 278 -7.70 -16.03 18.96
C PHE A 278 -6.31 -15.70 19.49
N ASP A 279 -6.10 -15.82 20.81
CA ASP A 279 -4.79 -15.57 21.44
C ASP A 279 -3.69 -16.47 20.83
N ILE A 280 -4.03 -17.74 20.57
CA ILE A 280 -3.11 -18.68 19.92
C ILE A 280 -2.85 -18.26 18.48
N PHE A 281 -3.89 -17.89 17.73
CA PHE A 281 -3.74 -17.46 16.35
C PHE A 281 -2.82 -16.23 16.25
N GLU A 282 -3.11 -15.19 17.04
CA GLU A 282 -2.36 -13.93 17.04
C GLU A 282 -0.88 -14.14 17.42
N ASN A 283 -0.61 -14.93 18.45
CA ASN A 283 0.74 -15.05 18.98
C ASN A 283 1.62 -16.13 18.32
N TYR A 284 1.02 -17.11 17.63
CA TYR A 284 1.77 -18.27 17.15
C TYR A 284 1.53 -18.67 15.68
N ILE A 285 0.58 -18.05 15.01
CA ILE A 285 0.19 -18.43 13.65
C ILE A 285 0.28 -17.25 12.67
N GLU A 286 -0.24 -16.09 13.02
CA GLU A 286 -0.39 -14.95 12.11
C GLU A 286 0.93 -14.57 11.44
N ASP A 287 2.02 -14.46 12.19
CA ASP A 287 3.36 -14.13 11.68
C ASP A 287 3.99 -15.23 10.80
N ASP A 288 3.50 -16.46 10.89
CA ASP A 288 3.97 -17.60 10.09
C ASP A 288 3.25 -17.70 8.74
N ILE A 289 2.12 -17.02 8.57
CA ILE A 289 1.37 -16.99 7.32
C ILE A 289 2.15 -16.18 6.29
N VAL A 290 2.54 -16.83 5.20
CA VAL A 290 3.30 -16.23 4.10
C VAL A 290 2.44 -16.10 2.85
N ASP A 291 1.76 -17.18 2.49
CA ASP A 291 0.86 -17.20 1.33
C ASP A 291 -0.49 -16.57 1.68
N PRO A 292 -1.15 -15.91 0.73
CA PRO A 292 -2.48 -15.34 0.97
C PRO A 292 -3.49 -16.41 1.38
N VAL A 293 -4.23 -16.15 2.44
CA VAL A 293 -5.31 -17.01 2.95
C VAL A 293 -6.43 -16.14 3.51
N PHE A 294 -7.67 -16.53 3.30
CA PHE A 294 -8.80 -15.95 3.99
C PHE A 294 -9.03 -16.68 5.30
N VAL A 295 -8.80 -15.99 6.41
CA VAL A 295 -9.13 -16.51 7.73
C VAL A 295 -10.59 -16.22 8.02
N THR A 296 -11.38 -17.27 8.28
CA THR A 296 -12.82 -17.17 8.50
C THR A 296 -13.20 -17.59 9.92
N ASP A 297 -14.47 -17.48 10.25
CA ASP A 297 -15.06 -17.94 11.51
C ASP A 297 -14.36 -17.37 12.76
N TYR A 298 -14.13 -16.05 12.75
CA TYR A 298 -13.66 -15.34 13.93
C TYR A 298 -14.62 -15.53 15.10
N PRO A 299 -14.11 -15.77 16.31
CA PRO A 299 -14.96 -15.90 17.50
C PRO A 299 -15.82 -14.65 17.76
N LEU A 300 -17.10 -14.85 18.09
CA LEU A 300 -18.03 -13.74 18.32
C LEU A 300 -17.59 -12.77 19.43
N SER A 301 -16.83 -13.25 20.41
CA SER A 301 -16.26 -12.42 21.48
C SER A 301 -15.34 -11.30 20.98
N LEU A 302 -14.82 -11.43 19.76
CA LEU A 302 -13.93 -10.47 19.11
C LEU A 302 -14.67 -9.51 18.16
N ILE A 303 -15.93 -9.81 17.85
CA ILE A 303 -16.74 -8.96 16.98
C ILE A 303 -17.43 -7.92 17.86
N HIS A 304 -16.98 -6.67 17.77
CA HIS A 304 -17.70 -5.55 18.36
C HIS A 304 -19.00 -5.32 17.61
N ILE A 305 -20.08 -5.83 18.17
CA ILE A 305 -21.43 -5.62 17.65
C ILE A 305 -21.91 -4.19 17.94
#